data_2f548c60dc1a964d2685876ae1f8d946
#
_entry.id   2f548c60dc1a964d2685876ae1f8d946
#
_cell.length_a   1.000
_cell.length_b   1.000
_cell.length_c   1.000
_cell.angle_alpha   90.00
_cell.angle_beta   90.00
_cell.angle_gamma   90.00
#
_symmetry.space_group_name_H-M   'P 1'
#
loop_
_entity.id
_entity.type
_entity.pdbx_description
1 polymer ?
#
loop_
_entity_poly.entity_id
_entity_poly.type
_entity_poly.pdbx_seq_one_letter_code
_entity_poly.pdbx_strand_id
1 'polypeptide(L)'
;MSSVTTLKYTLQLADNVLIMGQRLAAWCGKGPILEQDIALTNISLDQIGQARSLYQYAATIVNNMPAADKAQLFNAPLLQEKINNKLSITEDDLAYLRDAWDFRNCLLVEQENGDWAYTVARSFFFDRFQYLLYTAMLKSTDGTLAAIAEKSLKEVQYHIKWASEWVIRLGDGTDISKEKMQHALQARWEYTGEMFTMNEVEKEAYNAGLGVDVSQLQQTYQQQIETIVQEAGLQMPTAAWMQTGGKNGVHTEHLGYILAEMQYLQRAYPNMEW
;
A
#
# COMPACT_ATOMS: atom_id res chain seq x y z
N MET A 1 -10.47 1.54 -24.09
CA MET A 1 -9.69 1.88 -22.89
C MET A 1 -8.22 1.56 -23.15
N SER A 2 -7.30 2.39 -22.66
CA SER A 2 -5.87 2.07 -22.78
C SER A 2 -5.51 0.99 -21.76
N SER A 3 -5.05 -0.16 -22.23
CA SER A 3 -4.52 -1.23 -21.37
C SER A 3 -3.35 -0.74 -20.51
N VAL A 4 -2.63 0.29 -20.96
CA VAL A 4 -1.53 0.92 -20.23
C VAL A 4 -2.04 1.65 -18.98
N THR A 5 -3.13 2.41 -19.07
CA THR A 5 -3.72 3.10 -17.92
C THR A 5 -4.23 2.11 -16.88
N THR A 6 -4.95 1.06 -17.30
CA THR A 6 -5.42 0.00 -16.40
C THR A 6 -4.24 -0.68 -15.69
N LEU A 7 -3.18 -1.02 -16.44
CA LEU A 7 -1.97 -1.62 -15.88
C LEU A 7 -1.32 -0.72 -14.82
N LYS A 8 -1.04 0.54 -15.17
CA LYS A 8 -0.35 1.47 -14.26
C LYS A 8 -1.15 1.70 -12.97
N TYR A 9 -2.48 1.85 -13.11
CA TYR A 9 -3.36 2.02 -11.95
C TYR A 9 -3.37 0.77 -11.07
N THR A 10 -3.47 -0.42 -11.67
CA THR A 10 -3.43 -1.70 -10.96
C THR A 10 -2.10 -1.89 -10.22
N LEU A 11 -0.96 -1.56 -10.86
CA LEU A 11 0.36 -1.62 -10.23
C LEU A 11 0.47 -0.66 -9.04
N GLN A 12 -0.04 0.57 -9.15
CA GLN A 12 -0.04 1.51 -8.04
C GLN A 12 -0.83 1.00 -6.83
N LEU A 13 -1.99 0.38 -7.06
CA LEU A 13 -2.76 -0.27 -6.00
C LEU A 13 -2.00 -1.44 -5.37
N ALA A 14 -1.38 -2.29 -6.20
CA ALA A 14 -0.62 -3.44 -5.76
C ALA A 14 0.62 -3.07 -4.94
N ASP A 15 1.35 -2.04 -5.37
CA ASP A 15 2.55 -1.55 -4.71
C ASP A 15 2.26 -1.07 -3.28
N ASN A 16 1.15 -0.35 -3.08
CA ASN A 16 0.74 0.10 -1.76
C ASN A 16 0.59 -1.06 -0.77
N VAL A 17 -0.17 -2.07 -1.16
CA VAL A 17 -0.49 -3.19 -0.26
C VAL A 17 0.71 -4.16 -0.12
N LEU A 18 1.53 -4.33 -1.15
CA LEU A 18 2.76 -5.13 -1.04
C LEU A 18 3.71 -4.51 -0.01
N ILE A 19 4.02 -3.21 -0.15
CA ILE A 19 4.98 -2.53 0.72
C ILE A 19 4.44 -2.45 2.16
N MET A 20 3.15 -2.19 2.34
CA MET A 20 2.51 -2.26 3.66
C MET A 20 2.63 -3.66 4.27
N GLY A 21 2.33 -4.71 3.51
CA GLY A 21 2.45 -6.10 3.94
C GLY A 21 3.88 -6.45 4.36
N GLN A 22 4.90 -6.06 3.59
CA GLN A 22 6.31 -6.29 3.92
C GLN A 22 6.73 -5.59 5.22
N ARG A 23 6.28 -4.35 5.45
CA ARG A 23 6.52 -3.66 6.72
C ARG A 23 5.90 -4.37 7.91
N LEU A 24 4.69 -4.90 7.76
CA LEU A 24 4.03 -5.65 8.83
C LEU A 24 4.68 -7.02 9.05
N ALA A 25 5.12 -7.70 7.99
CA ALA A 25 5.83 -8.98 8.08
C ALA A 25 7.11 -8.90 8.92
N ALA A 26 7.79 -7.75 8.94
CA ALA A 26 8.99 -7.53 9.75
C ALA A 26 8.74 -7.62 11.27
N TRP A 27 7.49 -7.61 11.72
CA TRP A 27 7.09 -7.83 13.11
C TRP A 27 6.96 -9.31 13.48
N CYS A 28 6.91 -10.23 12.53
CA CYS A 28 6.78 -11.66 12.81
C CYS A 28 7.87 -12.14 13.77
N GLY A 29 7.47 -12.68 14.89
CA GLY A 29 8.36 -13.09 15.99
C GLY A 29 8.90 -11.94 16.87
N LYS A 30 8.40 -10.70 16.68
CA LYS A 30 8.85 -9.50 17.42
C LYS A 30 7.69 -8.72 18.06
N GLY A 31 6.47 -9.19 17.92
CA GLY A 31 5.29 -8.55 18.50
C GLY A 31 5.37 -8.44 20.02
N PRO A 32 4.70 -7.45 20.64
CA PRO A 32 4.81 -7.20 22.09
C PRO A 32 4.24 -8.35 22.94
N ILE A 33 3.28 -9.07 22.40
CA ILE A 33 2.68 -10.30 22.99
C ILE A 33 2.26 -11.21 21.83
N LEU A 34 2.12 -12.51 22.10
CA LEU A 34 1.81 -13.53 21.09
C LEU A 34 0.58 -13.23 20.26
N GLU A 35 -0.50 -12.78 20.90
CA GLU A 35 -1.77 -12.48 20.22
C GLU A 35 -1.61 -11.34 19.20
N GLN A 36 -0.76 -10.37 19.49
CA GLN A 36 -0.53 -9.25 18.60
C GLN A 36 0.45 -9.60 17.47
N ASP A 37 1.41 -10.45 17.76
CA ASP A 37 2.29 -11.02 16.74
C ASP A 37 1.47 -11.79 15.69
N ILE A 38 0.59 -12.67 16.15
CA ILE A 38 -0.34 -13.44 15.29
C ILE A 38 -1.27 -12.49 14.51
N ALA A 39 -1.84 -11.48 15.17
CA ALA A 39 -2.73 -10.52 14.52
C ALA A 39 -2.02 -9.76 13.39
N LEU A 40 -0.82 -9.21 13.65
CA LEU A 40 -0.04 -8.52 12.62
C LEU A 40 0.41 -9.43 11.49
N THR A 41 0.80 -10.67 11.81
CA THR A 41 1.16 -11.67 10.79
C THR A 41 -0.03 -11.95 9.86
N ASN A 42 -1.24 -12.10 10.40
CA ASN A 42 -2.45 -12.29 9.58
C ASN A 42 -2.77 -11.04 8.74
N ILE A 43 -2.70 -9.83 9.31
CA ILE A 43 -2.90 -8.58 8.57
C ILE A 43 -1.87 -8.47 7.42
N SER A 44 -0.61 -8.82 7.69
CA SER A 44 0.43 -8.85 6.67
C SER A 44 0.10 -9.83 5.55
N LEU A 45 -0.35 -11.04 5.87
CA LEU A 45 -0.75 -12.05 4.87
C LEU A 45 -1.96 -11.59 4.04
N ASP A 46 -2.92 -10.90 4.65
CA ASP A 46 -4.06 -10.32 3.93
C ASP A 46 -3.58 -9.26 2.93
N GLN A 47 -2.69 -8.34 3.35
CA GLN A 47 -2.12 -7.31 2.47
C GLN A 47 -1.32 -7.94 1.31
N ILE A 48 -0.51 -8.96 1.57
CA ILE A 48 0.23 -9.71 0.53
C ILE A 48 -0.72 -10.46 -0.40
N GLY A 49 -1.81 -11.04 0.11
CA GLY A 49 -2.84 -11.70 -0.68
C GLY A 49 -3.58 -10.74 -1.62
N GLN A 50 -3.86 -9.53 -1.16
CA GLN A 50 -4.42 -8.45 -1.98
C GLN A 50 -3.42 -8.02 -3.05
N ALA A 51 -2.14 -7.82 -2.70
CA ALA A 51 -1.07 -7.50 -3.64
C ALA A 51 -0.98 -8.57 -4.74
N ARG A 52 -0.97 -9.85 -4.35
CA ARG A 52 -0.94 -10.98 -5.29
C ARG A 52 -2.09 -10.92 -6.28
N SER A 53 -3.32 -10.70 -5.81
CA SER A 53 -4.49 -10.63 -6.68
C SER A 53 -4.37 -9.49 -7.71
N LEU A 54 -3.89 -8.33 -7.28
CA LEU A 54 -3.66 -7.17 -8.14
C LEU A 54 -2.51 -7.41 -9.13
N TYR A 55 -1.38 -7.98 -8.69
CA TYR A 55 -0.27 -8.30 -9.60
C TYR A 55 -0.60 -9.40 -10.60
N GLN A 56 -1.39 -10.41 -10.23
CA GLN A 56 -1.90 -11.42 -11.18
C GLN A 56 -2.75 -10.77 -12.27
N TYR A 57 -3.60 -9.82 -11.88
CA TYR A 57 -4.37 -9.07 -12.86
C TYR A 57 -3.46 -8.19 -13.74
N ALA A 58 -2.50 -7.48 -13.16
CA ALA A 58 -1.50 -6.71 -13.90
C ALA A 58 -0.69 -7.58 -14.88
N ALA A 59 -0.26 -8.75 -14.45
CA ALA A 59 0.46 -9.73 -15.30
C ALA A 59 -0.40 -10.19 -16.49
N THR A 60 -1.70 -10.45 -16.25
CA THR A 60 -2.64 -10.77 -17.32
C THR A 60 -2.74 -9.64 -18.34
N ILE A 61 -2.83 -8.39 -17.90
CA ILE A 61 -2.88 -7.22 -18.78
C ILE A 61 -1.58 -7.13 -19.61
N VAL A 62 -0.40 -7.19 -18.94
CA VAL A 62 0.91 -7.12 -19.62
C VAL A 62 1.02 -8.22 -20.68
N ASN A 63 0.69 -9.45 -20.35
CA ASN A 63 0.86 -10.58 -21.27
C ASN A 63 -0.01 -10.44 -22.54
N ASN A 64 -1.15 -9.77 -22.44
CA ASN A 64 -2.04 -9.51 -23.57
C ASN A 64 -1.71 -8.23 -24.37
N MET A 65 -0.72 -7.43 -23.95
CA MET A 65 -0.31 -6.22 -24.65
C MET A 65 0.57 -6.51 -25.86
N PRO A 66 0.59 -5.61 -26.88
CA PRO A 66 1.56 -5.66 -27.97
C PRO A 66 3.01 -5.57 -27.45
N ALA A 67 3.94 -6.28 -28.10
CA ALA A 67 5.35 -6.33 -27.68
C ALA A 67 6.01 -4.93 -27.64
N ALA A 68 5.65 -4.05 -28.59
CA ALA A 68 6.18 -2.68 -28.63
C ALA A 68 5.78 -1.85 -27.40
N ASP A 69 4.56 -2.04 -26.91
CA ASP A 69 4.07 -1.32 -25.73
C ASP A 69 4.72 -1.84 -24.45
N LYS A 70 4.91 -3.18 -24.34
CA LYS A 70 5.58 -3.81 -23.19
C LYS A 70 6.99 -3.27 -22.97
N ALA A 71 7.75 -3.11 -24.06
CA ALA A 71 9.16 -2.68 -24.01
C ALA A 71 9.35 -1.27 -23.42
N GLN A 72 8.30 -0.44 -23.40
CA GLN A 72 8.34 0.94 -22.90
C GLN A 72 7.83 1.09 -21.47
N LEU A 73 7.29 0.01 -20.88
CA LEU A 73 6.58 0.10 -19.60
C LEU A 73 7.50 -0.02 -18.39
N PHE A 74 8.59 -0.74 -18.51
CA PHE A 74 9.47 -1.08 -17.39
C PHE A 74 10.92 -0.73 -17.73
N ASN A 75 11.64 -0.20 -16.74
CA ASN A 75 13.07 0.13 -16.89
C ASN A 75 13.99 -0.94 -16.30
N ALA A 76 13.45 -1.81 -15.44
CA ALA A 76 14.21 -2.85 -14.76
C ALA A 76 14.84 -3.88 -15.75
N PRO A 77 16.18 -4.05 -15.75
CA PRO A 77 16.87 -4.88 -16.75
C PRO A 77 16.41 -6.32 -16.81
N LEU A 78 16.17 -6.97 -15.67
CA LEU A 78 15.72 -8.36 -15.61
C LEU A 78 14.32 -8.55 -16.19
N LEU A 79 13.44 -7.57 -15.97
CA LEU A 79 12.09 -7.60 -16.54
C LEU A 79 12.12 -7.34 -18.06
N GLN A 80 12.99 -6.42 -18.51
CA GLN A 80 13.24 -6.16 -19.92
C GLN A 80 13.78 -7.42 -20.63
N GLU A 81 14.69 -8.15 -20.00
CA GLU A 81 15.22 -9.40 -20.56
C GLU A 81 14.11 -10.43 -20.79
N LYS A 82 13.21 -10.62 -19.81
CA LYS A 82 12.07 -11.51 -19.97
C LYS A 82 11.15 -11.09 -21.13
N ILE A 83 10.86 -9.78 -21.24
CA ILE A 83 10.03 -9.22 -22.31
C ILE A 83 10.67 -9.47 -23.68
N ASN A 84 11.97 -9.21 -23.81
CA ASN A 84 12.73 -9.39 -25.05
C ASN A 84 12.78 -10.86 -25.47
N ASN A 85 12.89 -11.78 -24.52
CA ASN A 85 12.87 -13.22 -24.73
C ASN A 85 11.44 -13.78 -24.92
N LYS A 86 10.42 -12.92 -24.94
CA LYS A 86 9.00 -13.28 -25.10
C LYS A 86 8.49 -14.26 -24.04
N LEU A 87 9.07 -14.22 -22.86
CA LEU A 87 8.61 -15.00 -21.72
C LEU A 87 7.34 -14.36 -21.12
N SER A 88 6.50 -15.21 -20.54
CA SER A 88 5.32 -14.73 -19.79
C SER A 88 5.77 -14.01 -18.52
N ILE A 89 5.14 -12.86 -18.25
CA ILE A 89 5.34 -12.10 -17.02
C ILE A 89 4.39 -12.64 -15.96
N THR A 90 4.91 -12.89 -14.77
CA THR A 90 4.16 -13.39 -13.61
C THR A 90 3.93 -12.28 -12.58
N GLU A 91 3.09 -12.54 -11.56
CA GLU A 91 2.94 -11.66 -10.42
C GLU A 91 4.28 -11.45 -9.68
N ASP A 92 5.07 -12.50 -9.55
CA ASP A 92 6.38 -12.44 -8.87
C ASP A 92 7.40 -11.60 -9.64
N ASP A 93 7.38 -11.64 -10.96
CA ASP A 93 8.21 -10.75 -11.78
C ASP A 93 7.89 -9.27 -11.51
N LEU A 94 6.61 -8.96 -11.40
CA LEU A 94 6.16 -7.58 -11.10
C LEU A 94 6.48 -7.15 -9.67
N ALA A 95 6.51 -8.07 -8.72
CA ALA A 95 6.87 -7.79 -7.33
C ALA A 95 8.39 -7.71 -7.11
N TYR A 96 9.16 -8.62 -7.70
CA TYR A 96 10.56 -8.83 -7.32
C TYR A 96 11.60 -8.33 -8.32
N LEU A 97 11.23 -8.08 -9.59
CA LEU A 97 12.21 -7.69 -10.61
C LEU A 97 12.17 -6.18 -10.97
N ARG A 98 11.20 -5.42 -10.49
CA ARG A 98 11.14 -3.96 -10.69
C ARG A 98 12.09 -3.23 -9.75
N ASP A 99 12.68 -2.13 -10.22
CA ASP A 99 13.50 -1.25 -9.40
C ASP A 99 12.65 -0.23 -8.64
N ALA A 100 13.24 0.44 -7.63
CA ALA A 100 12.53 1.42 -6.80
C ALA A 100 11.81 2.49 -7.63
N TRP A 101 12.42 2.93 -8.73
CA TRP A 101 11.83 3.92 -9.64
C TRP A 101 10.57 3.44 -10.38
N ASP A 102 10.32 2.14 -10.40
CA ASP A 102 9.13 1.54 -11.03
C ASP A 102 7.97 1.38 -10.03
N PHE A 103 8.23 1.47 -8.72
CA PHE A 103 7.20 1.41 -7.69
C PHE A 103 6.40 2.71 -7.60
N ARG A 104 5.13 2.61 -7.21
CA ARG A 104 4.17 3.72 -7.16
C ARG A 104 3.36 3.74 -5.86
N ASN A 105 3.88 3.15 -4.80
CA ASN A 105 3.27 3.22 -3.48
C ASN A 105 3.34 4.63 -2.89
N CYS A 106 2.37 5.00 -2.07
CA CYS A 106 2.46 6.23 -1.28
C CYS A 106 3.57 6.14 -0.23
N LEU A 107 4.13 7.30 0.14
CA LEU A 107 5.27 7.37 1.08
C LEU A 107 4.92 6.86 2.49
N LEU A 108 3.65 6.89 2.88
CA LEU A 108 3.22 6.42 4.20
C LEU A 108 3.56 4.94 4.43
N VAL A 109 3.31 4.08 3.44
CA VAL A 109 3.46 2.62 3.60
C VAL A 109 4.91 2.15 3.67
N GLU A 110 5.85 2.93 3.14
CA GLU A 110 7.28 2.58 3.17
C GLU A 110 8.01 3.04 4.44
N GLN A 111 7.37 3.87 5.26
CA GLN A 111 7.99 4.38 6.48
C GLN A 111 8.42 3.24 7.42
N GLU A 112 9.50 3.44 8.14
CA GLU A 112 10.03 2.45 9.10
C GLU A 112 8.98 2.02 10.14
N ASN A 113 9.17 0.85 10.73
CA ASN A 113 8.26 0.36 11.77
C ASN A 113 8.37 1.19 13.05
N GLY A 114 9.57 1.66 13.40
CA GLY A 114 9.80 2.32 14.67
C GLY A 114 9.40 1.43 15.85
N ASP A 115 8.76 2.00 16.84
CA ASP A 115 8.12 1.23 17.91
C ASP A 115 6.67 0.81 17.55
N TRP A 116 6.00 0.16 18.51
CA TRP A 116 4.63 -0.31 18.34
C TRP A 116 3.64 0.81 17.97
N ALA A 117 3.77 1.99 18.59
CA ALA A 117 2.89 3.12 18.32
C ALA A 117 3.04 3.65 16.89
N TYR A 118 4.28 3.70 16.35
CA TYR A 118 4.54 4.10 14.96
C TYR A 118 3.90 3.13 13.95
N THR A 119 4.01 1.82 14.20
CA THR A 119 3.39 0.81 13.36
C THR A 119 1.86 0.89 13.41
N VAL A 120 1.29 1.06 14.61
CA VAL A 120 -0.15 1.27 14.79
C VAL A 120 -0.63 2.53 14.05
N ALA A 121 0.10 3.66 14.18
CA ALA A 121 -0.25 4.90 13.50
C ALA A 121 -0.26 4.76 11.97
N ARG A 122 0.77 4.08 11.40
CA ARG A 122 0.82 3.80 9.96
C ARG A 122 -0.37 2.97 9.50
N SER A 123 -0.66 1.87 10.19
CA SER A 123 -1.81 1.00 9.89
C SER A 123 -3.13 1.77 10.02
N PHE A 124 -3.31 2.52 11.10
CA PHE A 124 -4.51 3.32 11.35
C PHE A 124 -4.82 4.29 10.22
N PHE A 125 -3.81 5.00 9.72
CA PHE A 125 -3.98 5.94 8.62
C PHE A 125 -4.18 5.25 7.28
N PHE A 126 -3.39 4.21 6.99
CA PHE A 126 -3.46 3.54 5.70
C PHE A 126 -4.73 2.70 5.54
N ASP A 127 -5.08 1.89 6.53
CA ASP A 127 -6.23 0.97 6.44
C ASP A 127 -7.55 1.76 6.31
N ARG A 128 -7.65 2.93 6.97
CA ARG A 128 -8.81 3.82 6.83
C ARG A 128 -8.94 4.37 5.41
N PHE A 129 -7.84 4.79 4.81
CA PHE A 129 -7.81 5.21 3.41
C PHE A 129 -8.17 4.05 2.48
N GLN A 130 -7.56 2.89 2.67
CA GLN A 130 -7.79 1.68 1.87
C GLN A 130 -9.26 1.27 1.88
N TYR A 131 -9.92 1.32 3.03
CA TYR A 131 -11.35 1.03 3.14
C TYR A 131 -12.21 1.97 2.30
N LEU A 132 -11.97 3.27 2.39
CA LEU A 132 -12.73 4.26 1.61
C LEU A 132 -12.47 4.08 0.10
N LEU A 133 -11.23 3.85 -0.27
CA LEU A 133 -10.82 3.60 -1.65
C LEU A 133 -11.53 2.34 -2.20
N TYR A 134 -11.46 1.22 -1.52
CA TYR A 134 -12.08 -0.03 -1.97
C TYR A 134 -13.60 0.05 -1.98
N THR A 135 -14.20 0.76 -1.03
CA THR A 135 -15.66 1.04 -1.04
C THR A 135 -16.07 1.80 -2.31
N ALA A 136 -15.30 2.81 -2.69
CA ALA A 136 -15.55 3.55 -3.92
C ALA A 136 -15.27 2.71 -5.18
N MET A 137 -14.25 1.84 -5.15
CA MET A 137 -13.88 0.94 -6.25
C MET A 137 -14.92 -0.15 -6.57
N LEU A 138 -15.88 -0.42 -5.69
CA LEU A 138 -17.02 -1.31 -6.01
C LEU A 138 -17.83 -0.80 -7.22
N LYS A 139 -17.72 0.47 -7.57
CA LYS A 139 -18.37 1.10 -8.72
C LYS A 139 -17.48 1.16 -9.97
N SER A 140 -16.29 0.56 -9.92
CA SER A 140 -15.39 0.51 -11.08
C SER A 140 -16.06 -0.16 -12.27
N THR A 141 -15.86 0.39 -13.47
CA THR A 141 -16.29 -0.26 -14.73
C THR A 141 -15.43 -1.48 -15.07
N ASP A 142 -14.29 -1.65 -14.40
CA ASP A 142 -13.46 -2.84 -14.47
C ASP A 142 -13.93 -3.87 -13.43
N GLY A 143 -14.60 -4.92 -13.89
CA GLY A 143 -15.18 -5.94 -13.03
C GLY A 143 -14.13 -6.71 -12.21
N THR A 144 -12.89 -6.81 -12.68
CA THR A 144 -11.81 -7.47 -11.94
C THR A 144 -11.35 -6.61 -10.77
N LEU A 145 -11.14 -5.32 -10.98
CA LEU A 145 -10.79 -4.38 -9.91
C LEU A 145 -11.91 -4.28 -8.87
N ALA A 146 -13.17 -4.22 -9.31
CA ALA A 146 -14.33 -4.21 -8.41
C ALA A 146 -14.39 -5.49 -7.55
N ALA A 147 -14.18 -6.67 -8.15
CA ALA A 147 -14.21 -7.95 -7.43
C ALA A 147 -13.05 -8.09 -6.42
N ILE A 148 -11.84 -7.62 -6.78
CA ILE A 148 -10.70 -7.58 -5.85
C ILE A 148 -11.02 -6.67 -4.67
N ALA A 149 -11.57 -5.47 -4.92
CA ALA A 149 -11.95 -4.53 -3.87
C ALA A 149 -13.03 -5.13 -2.94
N GLU A 150 -14.06 -5.79 -3.49
CA GLU A 150 -15.13 -6.43 -2.72
C GLU A 150 -14.60 -7.50 -1.79
N LYS A 151 -13.72 -8.37 -2.31
CA LYS A 151 -13.08 -9.41 -1.49
C LYS A 151 -12.28 -8.81 -0.35
N SER A 152 -11.45 -7.81 -0.66
CA SER A 152 -10.50 -7.20 0.27
C SER A 152 -11.19 -6.36 1.36
N LEU A 153 -12.37 -5.81 1.11
CA LEU A 153 -13.09 -4.99 2.09
C LEU A 153 -13.34 -5.70 3.42
N LYS A 154 -13.59 -7.01 3.41
CA LYS A 154 -13.83 -7.78 4.64
C LYS A 154 -12.57 -7.86 5.51
N GLU A 155 -11.42 -8.03 4.87
CA GLU A 155 -10.11 -8.06 5.52
C GLU A 155 -9.78 -6.67 6.09
N VAL A 156 -9.94 -5.62 5.29
CA VAL A 156 -9.66 -4.23 5.68
C VAL A 156 -10.56 -3.75 6.83
N GLN A 157 -11.81 -4.23 6.93
CA GLN A 157 -12.66 -3.95 8.09
C GLN A 157 -12.06 -4.46 9.39
N TYR A 158 -11.45 -5.63 9.37
CA TYR A 158 -10.73 -6.16 10.53
C TYR A 158 -9.47 -5.32 10.84
N HIS A 159 -8.69 -4.94 9.82
CA HIS A 159 -7.50 -4.10 9.98
C HIS A 159 -7.84 -2.76 10.64
N ILE A 160 -8.90 -2.09 10.18
CA ILE A 160 -9.39 -0.84 10.77
C ILE A 160 -9.76 -1.02 12.23
N LYS A 161 -10.50 -2.07 12.54
CA LYS A 161 -10.92 -2.36 13.92
C LYS A 161 -9.69 -2.53 14.80
N TRP A 162 -8.77 -3.39 14.38
CA TRP A 162 -7.53 -3.66 15.10
C TRP A 162 -6.71 -2.37 15.34
N ALA A 163 -6.45 -1.59 14.29
CA ALA A 163 -5.65 -0.37 14.39
C ALA A 163 -6.34 0.69 15.27
N SER A 164 -7.66 0.89 15.10
CA SER A 164 -8.42 1.87 15.89
C SER A 164 -8.44 1.50 17.39
N GLU A 165 -8.67 0.23 17.72
CA GLU A 165 -8.64 -0.26 19.11
C GLU A 165 -7.26 -0.06 19.75
N TRP A 166 -6.19 -0.19 18.98
CA TRP A 166 -4.84 0.06 19.47
C TRP A 166 -4.54 1.54 19.69
N VAL A 167 -5.02 2.43 18.80
CA VAL A 167 -4.91 3.88 19.02
C VAL A 167 -5.62 4.28 20.31
N ILE A 168 -6.84 3.80 20.53
CA ILE A 168 -7.62 4.06 21.75
C ILE A 168 -6.89 3.50 22.98
N ARG A 169 -6.48 2.24 22.94
CA ARG A 169 -5.80 1.56 24.07
C ARG A 169 -4.50 2.24 24.47
N LEU A 170 -3.71 2.73 23.52
CA LEU A 170 -2.46 3.44 23.80
C LEU A 170 -2.73 4.86 24.29
N GLY A 171 -3.76 5.53 23.78
CA GLY A 171 -4.14 6.88 24.17
C GLY A 171 -4.79 6.95 25.57
N ASP A 172 -5.58 5.94 25.94
CA ASP A 172 -6.25 5.82 27.25
C ASP A 172 -5.42 5.01 28.28
N GLY A 173 -4.21 4.63 27.94
CA GLY A 173 -3.35 3.82 28.79
C GLY A 173 -2.56 4.63 29.80
N THR A 174 -1.25 4.40 29.86
CA THR A 174 -0.33 5.17 30.71
C THR A 174 0.10 6.46 30.03
N ASP A 175 0.62 7.44 30.80
CA ASP A 175 1.17 8.68 30.25
C ASP A 175 2.24 8.39 29.17
N ILE A 176 3.07 7.37 29.39
CA ILE A 176 4.10 6.95 28.44
C ILE A 176 3.50 6.43 27.14
N SER A 177 2.47 5.59 27.21
CA SER A 177 1.83 5.06 25.99
C SER A 177 1.09 6.15 25.23
N LYS A 178 0.45 7.06 25.94
CA LYS A 178 -0.23 8.24 25.39
C LYS A 178 0.73 9.15 24.66
N GLU A 179 1.86 9.52 25.29
CA GLU A 179 2.90 10.34 24.67
C GLU A 179 3.46 9.70 23.40
N LYS A 180 3.78 8.39 23.45
CA LYS A 180 4.27 7.64 22.29
C LYS A 180 3.27 7.62 21.15
N MET A 181 1.97 7.37 21.44
CA MET A 181 0.93 7.33 20.41
C MET A 181 0.72 8.71 19.80
N GLN A 182 0.67 9.77 20.62
CA GLN A 182 0.56 11.15 20.14
C GLN A 182 1.72 11.52 19.21
N HIS A 183 2.95 11.15 19.60
CA HIS A 183 4.14 11.41 18.80
C HIS A 183 4.12 10.61 17.47
N ALA A 184 3.69 9.36 17.53
CA ALA A 184 3.59 8.51 16.34
C ALA A 184 2.54 9.02 15.34
N LEU A 185 1.36 9.45 15.82
CA LEU A 185 0.35 10.09 14.98
C LEU A 185 0.90 11.34 14.32
N GLN A 186 1.56 12.20 15.09
CA GLN A 186 2.16 13.44 14.59
C GLN A 186 3.22 13.17 13.51
N ALA A 187 4.11 12.20 13.73
CA ALA A 187 5.20 11.86 12.81
C ALA A 187 4.75 11.17 11.53
N ARG A 188 3.59 10.51 11.52
CA ARG A 188 3.06 9.84 10.31
C ARG A 188 2.06 10.70 9.54
N TRP A 189 1.53 11.76 10.16
CA TRP A 189 0.50 12.59 9.57
C TRP A 189 0.94 13.28 8.28
N GLU A 190 2.16 13.77 8.22
CA GLU A 190 2.69 14.47 7.04
C GLU A 190 2.73 13.61 5.77
N TYR A 191 2.69 12.29 5.89
CA TYR A 191 2.65 11.34 4.77
C TYR A 191 1.24 10.99 4.30
N THR A 192 0.20 11.48 4.97
CA THR A 192 -1.19 11.12 4.63
C THR A 192 -1.75 11.92 3.46
N GLY A 193 -1.28 13.15 3.24
CA GLY A 193 -1.82 14.06 2.23
C GLY A 193 -1.68 13.55 0.80
N GLU A 194 -0.59 12.82 0.50
CA GLU A 194 -0.35 12.23 -0.80
C GLU A 194 -1.45 11.27 -1.23
N MET A 195 -2.05 10.54 -0.29
CA MET A 195 -3.11 9.57 -0.59
C MET A 195 -4.31 10.22 -1.28
N PHE A 196 -4.58 11.50 -1.01
CA PHE A 196 -5.72 12.27 -1.54
C PHE A 196 -5.37 13.18 -2.72
N THR A 197 -4.11 13.21 -3.13
CA THR A 197 -3.66 14.01 -4.28
C THR A 197 -3.58 13.12 -5.51
N MET A 198 -4.46 13.30 -6.48
CA MET A 198 -4.47 12.48 -7.70
C MET A 198 -3.24 12.78 -8.57
N ASN A 199 -2.50 11.72 -8.92
CA ASN A 199 -1.51 11.78 -9.98
C ASN A 199 -2.15 11.62 -11.38
N GLU A 200 -1.36 11.69 -12.45
CA GLU A 200 -1.90 11.58 -13.82
C GLU A 200 -2.52 10.21 -14.10
N VAL A 201 -1.95 9.13 -13.55
CA VAL A 201 -2.50 7.77 -13.71
C VAL A 201 -3.87 7.64 -13.08
N GLU A 202 -4.05 8.19 -11.87
CA GLU A 202 -5.35 8.17 -11.17
C GLU A 202 -6.38 9.03 -11.88
N LYS A 203 -5.99 10.19 -12.43
CA LYS A 203 -6.89 11.04 -13.23
C LYS A 203 -7.36 10.33 -14.50
N GLU A 204 -6.42 9.70 -15.22
CA GLU A 204 -6.76 8.90 -16.40
C GLU A 204 -7.68 7.72 -16.06
N ALA A 205 -7.38 6.99 -14.98
CA ALA A 205 -8.18 5.87 -14.52
C ALA A 205 -9.59 6.32 -14.10
N TYR A 206 -9.72 7.43 -13.38
CA TYR A 206 -11.00 8.01 -12.99
C TYR A 206 -11.83 8.43 -14.22
N ASN A 207 -11.23 9.16 -15.15
CA ASN A 207 -11.88 9.59 -16.38
C ASN A 207 -12.36 8.41 -17.26
N ALA A 208 -11.68 7.27 -17.16
CA ALA A 208 -12.07 6.03 -17.83
C ALA A 208 -13.13 5.22 -17.05
N GLY A 209 -13.52 5.67 -15.86
CA GLY A 209 -14.46 4.96 -14.98
C GLY A 209 -13.85 3.76 -14.25
N LEU A 210 -12.53 3.55 -14.35
CA LEU A 210 -11.81 2.44 -13.68
C LEU A 210 -11.50 2.76 -12.22
N GLY A 211 -11.01 3.98 -12.00
CA GLY A 211 -10.43 4.45 -10.75
C GLY A 211 -11.38 5.34 -9.94
N VAL A 212 -10.85 5.84 -8.85
CA VAL A 212 -11.56 6.67 -7.87
C VAL A 212 -10.93 8.06 -7.84
N ASP A 213 -11.76 9.10 -7.77
CA ASP A 213 -11.30 10.44 -7.37
C ASP A 213 -11.01 10.43 -5.87
N VAL A 214 -9.76 10.17 -5.51
CA VAL A 214 -9.34 10.05 -4.11
C VAL A 214 -9.47 11.36 -3.33
N SER A 215 -9.53 12.51 -4.01
CA SER A 215 -9.69 13.81 -3.34
C SER A 215 -11.05 13.92 -2.64
N GLN A 216 -12.09 13.26 -3.18
CA GLN A 216 -13.43 13.23 -2.59
C GLN A 216 -13.51 12.40 -1.31
N LEU A 217 -12.52 11.55 -1.04
CA LEU A 217 -12.49 10.71 0.15
C LEU A 217 -11.94 11.46 1.38
N GLN A 218 -11.23 12.57 1.18
CA GLN A 218 -10.43 13.24 2.20
C GLN A 218 -11.28 13.73 3.38
N GLN A 219 -12.43 14.34 3.13
CA GLN A 219 -13.29 14.86 4.20
C GLN A 219 -13.82 13.75 5.11
N THR A 220 -14.33 12.66 4.52
CA THR A 220 -14.82 11.49 5.27
C THR A 220 -13.68 10.83 6.05
N TYR A 221 -12.51 10.71 5.43
CA TYR A 221 -11.32 10.20 6.09
C TYR A 221 -10.95 11.02 7.34
N GLN A 222 -10.85 12.34 7.21
CA GLN A 222 -10.50 13.23 8.33
C GLN A 222 -11.50 13.11 9.48
N GLN A 223 -12.80 13.10 9.18
CA GLN A 223 -13.84 12.93 10.20
C GLN A 223 -13.72 11.60 10.95
N GLN A 224 -13.43 10.52 10.24
CA GLN A 224 -13.28 9.19 10.85
C GLN A 224 -12.00 9.09 11.69
N ILE A 225 -10.90 9.70 11.26
CA ILE A 225 -9.66 9.79 12.03
C ILE A 225 -9.89 10.61 13.29
N GLU A 226 -10.50 11.79 13.18
CA GLU A 226 -10.78 12.68 14.29
C GLU A 226 -11.63 12.00 15.37
N THR A 227 -12.65 11.25 14.97
CA THR A 227 -13.52 10.51 15.91
C THR A 227 -12.71 9.58 16.81
N ILE A 228 -11.80 8.78 16.24
CA ILE A 228 -10.98 7.82 17.00
C ILE A 228 -9.92 8.53 17.84
N VAL A 229 -9.29 9.57 17.30
CA VAL A 229 -8.27 10.35 18.02
C VAL A 229 -8.89 11.05 19.25
N GLN A 230 -10.10 11.58 19.12
CA GLN A 230 -10.85 12.17 20.24
C GLN A 230 -11.25 11.12 21.28
N GLU A 231 -11.76 9.95 20.84
CA GLU A 231 -12.09 8.83 21.73
C GLU A 231 -10.87 8.35 22.53
N ALA A 232 -9.69 8.34 21.90
CA ALA A 232 -8.41 8.01 22.54
C ALA A 232 -7.89 9.10 23.50
N GLY A 233 -8.55 10.24 23.62
CA GLY A 233 -8.08 11.38 24.43
C GLY A 233 -6.79 12.01 23.91
N LEU A 234 -6.54 11.88 22.60
CA LEU A 234 -5.38 12.41 21.90
C LEU A 234 -5.74 13.67 21.11
N GLN A 235 -4.73 14.41 20.67
CA GLN A 235 -4.91 15.60 19.83
C GLN A 235 -4.76 15.23 18.36
N MET A 236 -5.59 15.83 17.49
CA MET A 236 -5.42 15.72 16.06
C MET A 236 -4.04 16.22 15.64
N PRO A 237 -3.27 15.41 14.88
CA PRO A 237 -1.99 15.87 14.38
C PRO A 237 -2.16 16.99 13.35
N THR A 238 -1.15 17.82 13.23
CA THR A 238 -1.11 18.93 12.28
C THR A 238 0.19 18.89 11.49
N ALA A 239 0.14 19.27 10.23
CA ALA A 239 1.33 19.42 9.41
C ALA A 239 1.24 20.70 8.59
N ALA A 240 2.29 21.52 8.63
CA ALA A 240 2.43 22.68 7.75
C ALA A 240 2.75 22.29 6.32
N TRP A 241 3.26 21.09 6.12
CA TRP A 241 3.68 20.51 4.85
C TRP A 241 3.26 19.04 4.77
N MET A 242 2.82 18.58 3.59
CA MET A 242 2.54 17.18 3.31
C MET A 242 3.58 16.64 2.35
N GLN A 243 4.18 15.51 2.71
CA GLN A 243 5.15 14.80 1.88
C GLN A 243 4.45 14.19 0.65
N THR A 244 5.13 14.24 -0.48
CA THR A 244 4.63 13.72 -1.76
C THR A 244 5.77 13.18 -2.59
N GLY A 245 5.47 12.31 -3.55
CA GLY A 245 6.43 11.79 -4.51
C GLY A 245 6.31 10.30 -4.80
N GLY A 246 5.91 9.50 -3.81
CA GLY A 246 5.86 8.04 -3.91
C GLY A 246 5.01 7.55 -5.08
N LYS A 247 3.81 8.11 -5.23
CA LYS A 247 2.91 7.80 -6.36
C LYS A 247 3.48 8.18 -7.73
N ASN A 248 4.58 8.94 -7.77
CA ASN A 248 5.32 9.33 -8.98
C ASN A 248 6.71 8.65 -9.09
N GLY A 249 7.04 7.73 -8.18
CA GLY A 249 8.30 6.99 -8.18
C GLY A 249 9.46 7.72 -7.49
N VAL A 250 9.16 8.76 -6.69
CA VAL A 250 10.14 9.46 -5.86
C VAL A 250 9.92 9.03 -4.41
N HIS A 251 10.78 8.15 -3.93
CA HIS A 251 10.66 7.47 -2.66
C HIS A 251 11.66 7.97 -1.63
N THR A 252 11.39 7.65 -0.35
CA THR A 252 12.39 7.77 0.71
C THR A 252 13.41 6.63 0.62
N GLU A 253 14.53 6.73 1.33
CA GLU A 253 15.51 5.65 1.42
C GLU A 253 14.92 4.34 1.96
N HIS A 254 13.82 4.43 2.69
CA HIS A 254 13.16 3.27 3.30
C HIS A 254 12.67 2.25 2.27
N LEU A 255 12.21 2.68 1.09
CA LEU A 255 11.82 1.74 0.04
C LEU A 255 13.01 0.92 -0.45
N GLY A 256 14.17 1.55 -0.61
CA GLY A 256 15.40 0.85 -1.03
C GLY A 256 15.78 -0.29 -0.09
N TYR A 257 15.67 -0.10 1.22
CA TYR A 257 15.91 -1.15 2.22
C TYR A 257 14.90 -2.29 2.13
N ILE A 258 13.60 -1.97 1.98
CA ILE A 258 12.56 -3.00 1.83
C ILE A 258 12.82 -3.86 0.58
N LEU A 259 13.10 -3.22 -0.55
CA LEU A 259 13.32 -3.93 -1.81
C LEU A 259 14.61 -4.75 -1.77
N ALA A 260 15.68 -4.24 -1.18
CA ALA A 260 16.93 -4.98 -1.03
C ALA A 260 16.75 -6.28 -0.24
N GLU A 261 15.92 -6.27 0.81
CA GLU A 261 15.61 -7.44 1.61
C GLU A 261 14.62 -8.37 0.89
N MET A 262 13.53 -7.83 0.37
CA MET A 262 12.45 -8.59 -0.26
C MET A 262 12.88 -9.27 -1.57
N GLN A 263 13.66 -8.57 -2.40
CA GLN A 263 13.99 -9.00 -3.76
C GLN A 263 15.30 -9.79 -3.87
N TYR A 264 16.06 -9.90 -2.78
CA TYR A 264 17.42 -10.45 -2.83
C TYR A 264 17.50 -11.85 -3.44
N LEU A 265 16.69 -12.78 -2.97
CA LEU A 265 16.76 -14.18 -3.44
C LEU A 265 16.40 -14.31 -4.91
N GLN A 266 15.31 -13.69 -5.36
CA GLN A 266 14.85 -13.77 -6.74
C GLN A 266 15.81 -13.11 -7.73
N ARG A 267 16.51 -12.05 -7.30
CA ARG A 267 17.50 -11.36 -8.13
C ARG A 267 18.87 -12.08 -8.14
N ALA A 268 19.28 -12.63 -7.00
CA ALA A 268 20.55 -13.35 -6.89
C ALA A 268 20.52 -14.74 -7.55
N TYR A 269 19.34 -15.37 -7.57
CA TYR A 269 19.13 -16.72 -8.10
C TYR A 269 17.93 -16.74 -9.06
N PRO A 270 18.02 -16.08 -10.21
CA PRO A 270 16.92 -16.00 -11.16
C PRO A 270 16.57 -17.41 -11.69
N ASN A 271 15.28 -17.64 -11.92
CA ASN A 271 14.71 -18.89 -12.43
C ASN A 271 14.82 -20.11 -11.50
N MET A 272 15.08 -19.91 -10.21
CA MET A 272 14.96 -20.97 -9.22
C MET A 272 13.51 -21.13 -8.75
N GLU A 273 13.10 -22.37 -8.50
CA GLU A 273 11.84 -22.71 -7.85
C GLU A 273 12.11 -22.89 -6.34
N TRP A 274 11.25 -22.30 -5.51
CA TRP A 274 11.38 -22.27 -4.05
C TRP A 274 10.23 -23.01 -3.37
#